data_f5562ecb1e4534ad22cdef572ac66b1f
#
_entry.id   f5562ecb1e4534ad22cdef572ac66b1f
#
_cell.length_a   1.000
_cell.length_b   1.000
_cell.length_c   1.000
_cell.angle_alpha   90.00
_cell.angle_beta   90.00
_cell.angle_gamma   90.00
#
_symmetry.space_group_name_H-M   'P 1'
#
loop_
_entity.id
_entity.type
_entity.pdbx_description
1 polymer ?
#
loop_
_entity_poly.entity_id
_entity_poly.type
_entity_poly.pdbx_seq_one_letter_code
_entity_poly.pdbx_strand_id
1 'polypeptide(L)'
;MLIETLDSLAALDYPDFEVLVIDNNTRDESVWRPVESHCAKLGARFRFFHVAPLDGFKAGALNFALRHTSPDASVVAVIDADYVVRKEWLRDLAPAFADPRTGVVQAPQDYRDAAESAFKAMCHAEYRGFFHIGMVTRNQRNAIIQHGTMTMVRRELLQRIGWSEWCITEDAELGLRILDEGYATTYIARSYGRGLMPDTFLDFKKQRSRWAFGAMQILRRHFDALIHGRDTGLTPGQRYHFVAGWLPWLADGFNLLVNLAALVWSLVMVLFPRHIEPPLMLFSVLPLSLFLFKLVKLLHLYRARVGATFTQTIAAAIAGLGLSHTVGSAMLSGFVNKDRPFFRTPKRTTRHAWLQSLAAAREEAVLMCGLWVAAFAVSSIPQMDGDQPGLVGSPDLTVWVTVLLVQSIPYAAAVIVSLVSSLQLRGDWIGEARDPVFDETAAAFATDLDSVATGTSTLPVGSLASNNGGAVPATAKFDSAK
;
A
#
# COMPACT_ATOMS: atom_id res chain seq x y z
N MET A 1 -13.55 16.20 12.93
CA MET A 1 -12.65 15.58 11.95
C MET A 1 -12.21 16.58 10.88
N LEU A 2 -13.04 16.92 9.86
CA LEU A 2 -12.62 17.85 8.81
C LEU A 2 -12.29 19.26 9.35
N ILE A 3 -13.01 19.75 10.35
CA ILE A 3 -12.72 21.02 11.05
C ILE A 3 -11.29 20.99 11.63
N GLU A 4 -10.91 19.92 12.32
CA GLU A 4 -9.55 19.75 12.87
C GLU A 4 -8.48 19.76 11.77
N THR A 5 -8.79 19.17 10.60
CA THR A 5 -7.90 19.21 9.42
C THR A 5 -7.72 20.66 8.95
N LEU A 6 -8.82 21.41 8.82
CA LEU A 6 -8.78 22.81 8.39
C LEU A 6 -8.04 23.71 9.38
N ASP A 7 -8.25 23.51 10.69
CA ASP A 7 -7.52 24.24 11.75
C ASP A 7 -6.01 23.94 11.71
N SER A 8 -5.63 22.68 11.44
CA SER A 8 -4.21 22.33 11.28
C SER A 8 -3.58 22.95 10.03
N LEU A 9 -4.35 23.07 8.94
CA LEU A 9 -3.90 23.75 7.73
C LEU A 9 -3.78 25.26 7.94
N ALA A 10 -4.68 25.88 8.73
CA ALA A 10 -4.58 27.29 9.09
C ALA A 10 -3.34 27.62 9.94
N ALA A 11 -2.83 26.63 10.68
CA ALA A 11 -1.64 26.74 11.53
C ALA A 11 -0.32 26.47 10.80
N LEU A 12 -0.33 26.24 9.47
CA LEU A 12 0.89 26.00 8.70
C LEU A 12 1.85 27.20 8.74
N ASP A 13 3.11 26.92 9.02
CA ASP A 13 4.21 27.89 9.00
C ASP A 13 4.75 28.02 7.57
N TYR A 14 3.93 28.67 6.70
CA TYR A 14 4.29 28.92 5.30
C TYR A 14 3.66 30.26 4.84
N PRO A 15 4.40 31.12 4.16
CA PRO A 15 3.95 32.47 3.89
C PRO A 15 2.83 32.56 2.87
N ASP A 16 2.89 31.77 1.81
CA ASP A 16 2.00 31.90 0.66
C ASP A 16 1.41 30.56 0.24
N PHE A 17 0.12 30.35 0.56
CA PHE A 17 -0.64 29.18 0.17
C PHE A 17 -2.15 29.49 0.19
N GLU A 18 -2.90 28.75 -0.61
CA GLU A 18 -4.35 28.66 -0.56
C GLU A 18 -4.82 27.25 -0.23
N VAL A 19 -6.01 27.13 0.31
CA VAL A 19 -6.65 25.84 0.61
C VAL A 19 -7.96 25.75 -0.15
N LEU A 20 -8.05 24.80 -1.08
CA LEU A 20 -9.28 24.50 -1.82
C LEU A 20 -9.96 23.29 -1.19
N VAL A 21 -11.15 23.50 -0.65
CA VAL A 21 -11.96 22.47 -0.01
C VAL A 21 -13.07 22.08 -0.96
N ILE A 22 -13.01 20.84 -1.45
CA ILE A 22 -14.00 20.35 -2.42
C ILE A 22 -14.91 19.33 -1.73
N ASP A 23 -16.16 19.70 -1.55
CA ASP A 23 -17.21 18.76 -1.17
C ASP A 23 -17.93 18.29 -2.43
N ASN A 24 -17.88 16.98 -2.69
CA ASN A 24 -18.46 16.40 -3.89
C ASN A 24 -19.63 15.47 -3.57
N ASN A 25 -20.79 15.79 -4.16
CA ASN A 25 -22.00 14.98 -4.12
C ASN A 25 -22.62 14.74 -2.73
N THR A 26 -22.31 15.53 -1.71
CA THR A 26 -22.94 15.45 -0.40
C THR A 26 -24.34 16.10 -0.49
N ARG A 27 -25.39 15.29 -0.34
CA ARG A 27 -26.78 15.78 -0.46
C ARG A 27 -27.28 16.52 0.78
N ASP A 28 -26.79 16.13 1.94
CA ASP A 28 -27.23 16.65 3.23
C ASP A 28 -26.48 17.94 3.56
N GLU A 29 -27.21 19.07 3.52
CA GLU A 29 -26.66 20.39 3.84
C GLU A 29 -26.14 20.49 5.27
N SER A 30 -26.71 19.74 6.20
CA SER A 30 -26.25 19.72 7.60
C SER A 30 -24.83 19.19 7.76
N VAL A 31 -24.30 18.47 6.76
CA VAL A 31 -22.95 17.91 6.74
C VAL A 31 -21.94 18.91 6.18
N TRP A 32 -22.23 19.59 5.07
CA TRP A 32 -21.25 20.42 4.39
C TRP A 32 -21.33 21.92 4.74
N ARG A 33 -22.53 22.49 5.09
CA ARG A 33 -22.66 23.89 5.47
C ARG A 33 -21.83 24.30 6.70
N PRO A 34 -21.68 23.48 7.75
CA PRO A 34 -20.77 23.80 8.85
C PRO A 34 -19.32 23.94 8.39
N VAL A 35 -18.89 23.15 7.38
CA VAL A 35 -17.54 23.22 6.79
C VAL A 35 -17.37 24.51 5.99
N GLU A 36 -18.34 24.85 5.13
CA GLU A 36 -18.37 26.12 4.40
C GLU A 36 -18.23 27.32 5.35
N SER A 37 -19.08 27.33 6.40
CA SER A 37 -19.07 28.40 7.40
C SER A 37 -17.73 28.48 8.15
N HIS A 38 -17.07 27.34 8.39
CA HIS A 38 -15.77 27.30 9.03
C HIS A 38 -14.67 27.83 8.10
N CYS A 39 -14.67 27.45 6.83
CA CYS A 39 -13.75 28.00 5.82
C CYS A 39 -13.86 29.52 5.73
N ALA A 40 -15.09 30.06 5.73
CA ALA A 40 -15.32 31.51 5.72
C ALA A 40 -14.71 32.21 6.95
N LYS A 41 -14.74 31.58 8.14
CA LYS A 41 -14.12 32.13 9.35
C LYS A 41 -12.59 32.09 9.32
N LEU A 42 -11.99 31.09 8.63
CA LEU A 42 -10.53 30.98 8.48
C LEU A 42 -9.93 32.01 7.51
N GLY A 43 -10.78 32.68 6.73
CA GLY A 43 -10.41 33.81 5.88
C GLY A 43 -10.15 33.45 4.42
N ALA A 44 -9.70 34.42 3.63
CA ALA A 44 -9.66 34.37 2.16
C ALA A 44 -8.73 33.27 1.58
N ARG A 45 -7.82 32.73 2.37
CA ARG A 45 -6.97 31.59 1.97
C ARG A 45 -7.76 30.30 1.80
N PHE A 46 -8.95 30.15 2.44
CA PHE A 46 -9.78 28.97 2.46
C PHE A 46 -10.98 29.15 1.55
N ARG A 47 -10.98 28.46 0.42
CA ARG A 47 -12.05 28.53 -0.57
C ARG A 47 -12.82 27.21 -0.57
N PHE A 48 -14.09 27.26 -0.26
CA PHE A 48 -14.99 26.10 -0.22
C PHE A 48 -15.82 26.01 -1.50
N PHE A 49 -15.95 24.77 -2.01
CA PHE A 49 -16.76 24.45 -3.18
C PHE A 49 -17.63 23.24 -2.87
N HIS A 50 -18.94 23.42 -2.92
CA HIS A 50 -19.90 22.32 -2.96
C HIS A 50 -20.27 22.07 -4.41
N VAL A 51 -19.98 20.85 -4.91
CA VAL A 51 -20.17 20.48 -6.32
C VAL A 51 -20.98 19.20 -6.41
N ALA A 52 -22.19 19.30 -6.98
CA ALA A 52 -23.08 18.17 -7.23
C ALA A 52 -23.96 18.46 -8.45
N PRO A 53 -24.00 17.59 -9.48
CA PRO A 53 -23.25 16.35 -9.59
C PRO A 53 -21.77 16.57 -9.97
N LEU A 54 -20.90 15.71 -9.50
CA LEU A 54 -19.50 15.66 -9.90
C LEU A 54 -19.08 14.20 -10.11
N ASP A 55 -18.67 13.87 -11.33
CA ASP A 55 -18.19 12.56 -11.71
C ASP A 55 -16.70 12.38 -11.40
N GLY A 56 -16.18 11.15 -11.54
CA GLY A 56 -14.75 10.86 -11.38
C GLY A 56 -14.28 10.72 -9.92
N PHE A 57 -15.17 10.65 -8.95
CA PHE A 57 -14.86 10.44 -7.53
C PHE A 57 -13.80 11.44 -7.00
N LYS A 58 -12.71 10.92 -6.37
CA LYS A 58 -11.62 11.76 -5.86
C LYS A 58 -10.84 12.41 -7.00
N ALA A 59 -10.56 11.70 -8.10
CA ALA A 59 -9.88 12.25 -9.27
C ALA A 59 -10.66 13.43 -9.88
N GLY A 60 -11.99 13.28 -10.03
CA GLY A 60 -12.85 14.38 -10.51
C GLY A 60 -12.82 15.60 -9.61
N ALA A 61 -12.85 15.40 -8.28
CA ALA A 61 -12.75 16.49 -7.31
C ALA A 61 -11.39 17.19 -7.37
N LEU A 62 -10.30 16.43 -7.51
CA LEU A 62 -8.95 16.96 -7.63
C LEU A 62 -8.76 17.73 -8.96
N ASN A 63 -9.29 17.20 -10.07
CA ASN A 63 -9.28 17.89 -11.36
C ASN A 63 -10.14 19.17 -11.32
N PHE A 64 -11.26 19.15 -10.60
CA PHE A 64 -12.05 20.36 -10.37
C PHE A 64 -11.24 21.40 -9.58
N ALA A 65 -10.62 21.01 -8.47
CA ALA A 65 -9.78 21.89 -7.66
C ALA A 65 -8.62 22.48 -8.48
N LEU A 66 -7.97 21.67 -9.33
CA LEU A 66 -6.87 22.12 -10.18
C LEU A 66 -7.26 23.26 -11.12
N ARG A 67 -8.48 23.24 -11.66
CA ARG A 67 -9.01 24.34 -12.51
C ARG A 67 -9.25 25.65 -11.74
N HIS A 68 -9.41 25.56 -10.41
CA HIS A 68 -9.65 26.71 -9.53
C HIS A 68 -8.41 27.13 -8.74
N THR A 69 -7.28 26.42 -8.91
CA THR A 69 -6.00 26.76 -8.28
C THR A 69 -5.48 28.09 -8.83
N SER A 70 -4.93 28.94 -7.96
CA SER A 70 -4.31 30.22 -8.34
C SER A 70 -3.30 30.02 -9.48
N PRO A 71 -3.29 30.89 -10.49
CA PRO A 71 -2.30 30.85 -11.57
C PRO A 71 -0.85 30.98 -11.06
N ASP A 72 -0.65 31.63 -9.92
CA ASP A 72 0.67 31.84 -9.32
C ASP A 72 1.18 30.64 -8.51
N ALA A 73 0.30 29.66 -8.19
CA ALA A 73 0.70 28.47 -7.49
C ALA A 73 1.65 27.62 -8.35
N SER A 74 2.80 27.27 -7.84
CA SER A 74 3.78 26.41 -8.52
C SER A 74 3.66 24.92 -8.14
N VAL A 75 3.09 24.62 -6.97
CA VAL A 75 2.94 23.29 -6.40
C VAL A 75 1.53 23.08 -5.89
N VAL A 76 0.98 21.88 -6.09
CA VAL A 76 -0.30 21.44 -5.53
C VAL A 76 -0.01 20.37 -4.48
N ALA A 77 -0.44 20.62 -3.25
CA ALA A 77 -0.38 19.67 -2.15
C ALA A 77 -1.74 19.02 -1.95
N VAL A 78 -1.78 17.70 -1.78
CA VAL A 78 -3.03 16.94 -1.58
C VAL A 78 -3.04 16.31 -0.20
N ILE A 79 -4.17 16.48 0.49
CA ILE A 79 -4.41 15.94 1.82
C ILE A 79 -5.82 15.36 1.93
N ASP A 80 -5.95 14.23 2.61
CA ASP A 80 -7.26 13.65 2.92
C ASP A 80 -7.94 14.39 4.09
N ALA A 81 -9.27 14.41 4.08
CA ALA A 81 -10.11 15.18 4.97
C ALA A 81 -10.08 14.76 6.47
N ASP A 82 -9.33 13.72 6.80
CA ASP A 82 -9.15 13.19 8.16
C ASP A 82 -7.75 13.41 8.74
N TYR A 83 -6.87 14.11 8.00
CA TYR A 83 -5.49 14.36 8.41
C TYR A 83 -5.36 15.62 9.25
N VAL A 84 -4.55 15.55 10.28
CA VAL A 84 -4.03 16.70 11.02
C VAL A 84 -2.56 16.84 10.67
N VAL A 85 -2.18 18.00 10.12
CA VAL A 85 -0.82 18.24 9.62
C VAL A 85 0.05 18.96 10.65
N ARG A 86 1.34 18.75 10.55
CA ARG A 86 2.35 19.54 11.29
C ARG A 86 2.56 20.88 10.60
N LYS A 87 2.80 21.93 11.37
CA LYS A 87 2.98 23.30 10.84
C LYS A 87 4.18 23.42 9.89
N GLU A 88 5.17 22.54 10.00
CA GLU A 88 6.39 22.54 9.18
C GLU A 88 6.21 21.88 7.82
N TRP A 89 5.10 21.20 7.53
CA TRP A 89 4.94 20.37 6.34
C TRP A 89 5.30 21.04 5.02
N LEU A 90 4.71 22.19 4.71
CA LEU A 90 4.99 22.90 3.46
C LEU A 90 6.41 23.50 3.46
N ARG A 91 6.82 24.08 4.59
CA ARG A 91 8.14 24.70 4.73
C ARG A 91 9.27 23.71 4.47
N ASP A 92 9.15 22.49 5.01
CA ASP A 92 10.20 21.48 4.92
C ASP A 92 10.22 20.77 3.56
N LEU A 93 9.07 20.66 2.85
CA LEU A 93 8.99 19.88 1.62
C LEU A 93 9.00 20.72 0.34
N ALA A 94 8.44 21.93 0.34
CA ALA A 94 8.36 22.79 -0.85
C ALA A 94 9.73 23.14 -1.47
N PRO A 95 10.82 23.32 -0.70
CA PRO A 95 12.13 23.60 -1.27
C PRO A 95 12.65 22.52 -2.23
N ALA A 96 12.21 21.27 -2.12
CA ALA A 96 12.60 20.21 -3.04
C ALA A 96 12.18 20.50 -4.51
N PHE A 97 11.20 21.37 -4.74
CA PHE A 97 10.77 21.80 -6.06
C PHE A 97 11.66 22.89 -6.69
N ALA A 98 12.70 23.34 -5.99
CA ALA A 98 13.74 24.18 -6.60
C ALA A 98 14.47 23.44 -7.73
N ASP A 99 14.64 22.11 -7.63
CA ASP A 99 15.02 21.29 -8.79
C ASP A 99 13.86 21.20 -9.79
N PRO A 100 13.99 21.71 -11.02
CA PRO A 100 12.94 21.67 -12.02
C PRO A 100 12.55 20.23 -12.44
N ARG A 101 13.41 19.25 -12.19
CA ARG A 101 13.15 17.83 -12.45
C ARG A 101 12.24 17.19 -11.40
N THR A 102 12.08 17.80 -10.23
CA THR A 102 11.23 17.26 -9.17
C THR A 102 9.76 17.41 -9.58
N GLY A 103 9.10 16.29 -9.84
CA GLY A 103 7.67 16.21 -10.14
C GLY A 103 6.79 15.97 -8.92
N VAL A 104 7.26 15.12 -7.99
CA VAL A 104 6.53 14.73 -6.76
C VAL A 104 7.44 14.74 -5.55
N VAL A 105 6.91 15.25 -4.42
CA VAL A 105 7.47 15.05 -3.09
C VAL A 105 6.42 14.38 -2.21
N GLN A 106 6.76 13.25 -1.62
CA GLN A 106 5.84 12.41 -0.86
C GLN A 106 6.35 12.19 0.56
N ALA A 107 5.49 12.40 1.56
CA ALA A 107 5.71 11.97 2.94
C ALA A 107 4.86 10.72 3.29
N PRO A 108 5.22 9.92 4.32
CA PRO A 108 4.46 8.75 4.71
C PRO A 108 3.06 9.11 5.20
N GLN A 109 2.13 8.17 5.05
CA GLN A 109 0.90 8.19 5.80
C GLN A 109 1.17 7.69 7.21
N ASP A 110 0.65 8.41 8.19
CA ASP A 110 0.74 8.06 9.61
C ASP A 110 -0.64 8.27 10.26
N TYR A 111 -0.84 7.74 11.47
CA TYR A 111 -2.16 7.64 12.06
C TYR A 111 -2.14 8.03 13.54
N ARG A 112 -3.13 8.88 13.96
CA ARG A 112 -3.20 9.43 15.31
C ARG A 112 -3.97 8.55 16.29
N ASP A 113 -4.78 7.64 15.80
CA ASP A 113 -5.66 6.75 16.56
C ASP A 113 -5.16 5.30 16.61
N ALA A 114 -3.92 5.06 16.24
CA ALA A 114 -3.33 3.71 16.19
C ALA A 114 -3.34 2.99 17.55
N ALA A 115 -3.24 3.74 18.67
CA ALA A 115 -3.25 3.18 20.02
C ALA A 115 -4.66 2.96 20.61
N GLU A 116 -5.73 3.43 19.93
CA GLU A 116 -7.10 3.34 20.48
C GLU A 116 -7.58 1.88 20.65
N SER A 117 -7.13 0.97 19.76
CA SER A 117 -7.48 -0.44 19.85
C SER A 117 -6.36 -1.34 19.34
N ALA A 118 -6.35 -2.60 19.76
CA ALA A 118 -5.43 -3.62 19.26
C ALA A 118 -5.55 -3.82 17.76
N PHE A 119 -6.76 -3.75 17.21
CA PHE A 119 -7.00 -3.82 15.77
C PHE A 119 -6.30 -2.68 15.02
N LYS A 120 -6.48 -1.43 15.48
CA LYS A 120 -5.83 -0.27 14.87
C LYS A 120 -4.31 -0.34 14.98
N ALA A 121 -3.79 -0.79 16.13
CA ALA A 121 -2.35 -1.01 16.32
C ALA A 121 -1.78 -2.10 15.38
N MET A 122 -2.52 -3.20 15.15
CA MET A 122 -2.14 -4.23 14.17
C MET A 122 -2.11 -3.68 12.75
N CYS A 123 -3.13 -2.93 12.34
CA CYS A 123 -3.18 -2.28 11.04
C CYS A 123 -2.02 -1.28 10.87
N HIS A 124 -1.76 -0.44 11.87
CA HIS A 124 -0.65 0.51 11.84
C HIS A 124 0.70 -0.20 11.69
N ALA A 125 0.94 -1.27 12.46
CA ALA A 125 2.15 -2.05 12.34
C ALA A 125 2.34 -2.60 10.92
N GLU A 126 1.27 -3.07 10.26
CA GLU A 126 1.31 -3.56 8.87
C GLU A 126 1.64 -2.44 7.88
N TYR A 127 1.01 -1.26 8.00
CA TYR A 127 1.29 -0.11 7.12
C TYR A 127 2.75 0.35 7.19
N ARG A 128 3.38 0.29 8.36
CA ARG A 128 4.78 0.71 8.53
C ARG A 128 5.73 -0.05 7.61
N GLY A 129 5.48 -1.32 7.33
CA GLY A 129 6.29 -2.09 6.38
C GLY A 129 6.31 -1.47 4.98
N PHE A 130 5.17 -0.98 4.50
CA PHE A 130 5.10 -0.34 3.21
C PHE A 130 5.88 0.99 3.18
N PHE A 131 5.66 1.87 4.16
CA PHE A 131 6.26 3.21 4.17
C PHE A 131 7.75 3.17 4.51
N HIS A 132 8.16 2.37 5.49
CA HIS A 132 9.53 2.40 6.00
C HIS A 132 10.48 1.40 5.31
N ILE A 133 9.97 0.38 4.64
CA ILE A 133 10.79 -0.53 3.84
C ILE A 133 10.56 -0.28 2.35
N GLY A 134 9.31 -0.37 1.93
CA GLY A 134 8.95 -0.34 0.53
C GLY A 134 9.27 1.00 -0.13
N MET A 135 8.80 2.11 0.44
CA MET A 135 8.95 3.44 -0.13
C MET A 135 10.39 3.96 -0.05
N VAL A 136 11.09 3.72 1.08
CA VAL A 136 12.50 4.11 1.23
C VAL A 136 13.38 3.42 0.18
N THR A 137 13.16 2.12 -0.05
CA THR A 137 13.91 1.37 -1.08
C THR A 137 13.63 1.90 -2.49
N ARG A 138 12.36 2.26 -2.79
CA ARG A 138 11.97 2.80 -4.09
C ARG A 138 12.49 4.21 -4.32
N ASN A 139 12.58 5.02 -3.26
CA ASN A 139 13.13 6.38 -3.34
C ASN A 139 14.56 6.38 -3.89
N GLN A 140 15.40 5.44 -3.43
CA GLN A 140 16.77 5.28 -3.92
C GLN A 140 16.86 4.97 -5.42
N ARG A 141 15.77 4.58 -6.06
CA ARG A 141 15.68 4.21 -7.48
C ARG A 141 14.80 5.13 -8.29
N ASN A 142 14.37 6.26 -7.72
CA ASN A 142 13.40 7.17 -8.34
C ASN A 142 12.17 6.41 -8.87
N ALA A 143 11.55 5.59 -8.00
CA ALA A 143 10.47 4.68 -8.37
C ALA A 143 9.39 4.58 -7.27
N ILE A 144 9.15 5.68 -6.54
CA ILE A 144 8.12 5.67 -5.49
C ILE A 144 6.73 5.47 -6.09
N ILE A 145 5.86 4.82 -5.34
CA ILE A 145 4.44 4.73 -5.64
C ILE A 145 3.76 5.89 -4.92
N GLN A 146 3.26 6.86 -5.67
CA GLN A 146 2.59 8.03 -5.11
C GLN A 146 1.33 7.62 -4.34
N HIS A 147 1.02 8.36 -3.28
CA HIS A 147 -0.18 8.21 -2.46
C HIS A 147 -1.05 9.44 -2.54
N GLY A 148 -2.35 9.26 -2.34
CA GLY A 148 -3.36 10.30 -2.47
C GLY A 148 -3.43 11.31 -1.33
N THR A 149 -2.49 11.26 -0.36
CA THR A 149 -2.39 12.23 0.74
C THR A 149 -0.94 12.43 1.13
N MET A 150 -0.61 13.53 1.82
CA MET A 150 0.75 13.92 2.19
C MET A 150 1.69 13.95 0.98
N THR A 151 1.15 14.32 -0.18
CA THR A 151 1.85 14.41 -1.47
C THR A 151 1.82 15.83 -1.99
N MET A 152 2.91 16.25 -2.59
CA MET A 152 3.05 17.52 -3.28
C MET A 152 3.47 17.24 -4.73
N VAL A 153 2.85 17.91 -5.69
CA VAL A 153 3.08 17.70 -7.13
C VAL A 153 3.27 19.03 -7.82
N ARG A 154 4.18 19.11 -8.76
CA ARG A 154 4.40 20.30 -9.59
C ARG A 154 3.14 20.64 -10.37
N ARG A 155 2.60 21.87 -10.20
CA ARG A 155 1.32 22.26 -10.81
C ARG A 155 1.33 22.23 -12.32
N GLU A 156 2.38 22.74 -12.95
CA GLU A 156 2.54 22.73 -14.42
C GLU A 156 2.39 21.32 -15.01
N LEU A 157 3.01 20.34 -14.34
CA LEU A 157 2.88 18.94 -14.71
C LEU A 157 1.45 18.43 -14.56
N LEU A 158 0.80 18.72 -13.43
CA LEU A 158 -0.61 18.37 -13.21
C LEU A 158 -1.56 18.98 -14.24
N GLN A 159 -1.33 20.22 -14.63
CA GLN A 159 -2.14 20.87 -15.66
C GLN A 159 -2.06 20.15 -17.01
N ARG A 160 -0.92 19.54 -17.30
CA ARG A 160 -0.68 18.81 -18.54
C ARG A 160 -1.27 17.41 -18.53
N ILE A 161 -1.16 16.68 -17.41
CA ILE A 161 -1.53 15.26 -17.35
C ILE A 161 -2.81 14.98 -16.53
N GLY A 162 -3.16 15.78 -15.52
CA GLY A 162 -4.35 15.61 -14.66
C GLY A 162 -4.40 14.29 -13.88
N TRP A 163 -5.42 14.11 -13.05
CA TRP A 163 -5.74 12.83 -12.41
C TRP A 163 -6.64 11.99 -13.30
N SER A 164 -6.36 10.69 -13.38
CA SER A 164 -7.14 9.75 -14.19
C SER A 164 -8.44 9.34 -13.51
N GLU A 165 -9.58 9.73 -14.06
CA GLU A 165 -10.91 9.43 -13.50
C GLU A 165 -11.36 7.96 -13.72
N TRP A 166 -10.68 7.24 -14.62
CA TRP A 166 -10.93 5.82 -14.88
C TRP A 166 -10.28 4.88 -13.86
N CYS A 167 -9.31 5.35 -13.08
CA CYS A 167 -8.54 4.55 -12.13
C CYS A 167 -9.00 4.83 -10.70
N ILE A 168 -9.28 3.79 -9.91
CA ILE A 168 -9.68 3.95 -8.51
C ILE A 168 -8.50 4.20 -7.56
N THR A 169 -7.27 4.13 -8.07
CA THR A 169 -6.01 4.52 -7.41
C THR A 169 -5.32 5.56 -8.28
N GLU A 170 -6.01 6.68 -8.43
CA GLU A 170 -5.63 7.80 -9.28
C GLU A 170 -4.25 8.38 -8.94
N ASP A 171 -3.86 8.25 -7.67
CA ASP A 171 -2.59 8.68 -7.11
C ASP A 171 -1.42 7.82 -7.61
N ALA A 172 -1.51 6.52 -7.48
CA ALA A 172 -0.46 5.59 -7.94
C ALA A 172 -0.31 5.62 -9.47
N GLU A 173 -1.41 5.80 -10.19
CA GLU A 173 -1.42 5.94 -11.64
C GLU A 173 -0.80 7.28 -12.08
N LEU A 174 -1.11 8.37 -11.38
CA LEU A 174 -0.49 9.66 -11.62
C LEU A 174 1.03 9.60 -11.40
N GLY A 175 1.48 8.99 -10.30
CA GLY A 175 2.89 8.80 -10.01
C GLY A 175 3.64 8.04 -11.11
N LEU A 176 3.00 7.03 -11.70
CA LEU A 176 3.56 6.29 -12.84
C LEU A 176 3.74 7.20 -14.07
N ARG A 177 2.72 8.00 -14.42
CA ARG A 177 2.80 8.93 -15.55
C ARG A 177 3.82 10.04 -15.34
N ILE A 178 3.98 10.51 -14.11
CA ILE A 178 5.00 11.51 -13.77
C ILE A 178 6.41 10.96 -14.02
N LEU A 179 6.66 9.71 -13.65
CA LEU A 179 7.92 9.03 -13.93
C LEU A 179 8.11 8.77 -15.43
N ASP A 180 7.04 8.44 -16.15
CA ASP A 180 7.04 8.25 -17.59
C ASP A 180 7.37 9.54 -18.36
N GLU A 181 6.95 10.68 -17.86
CA GLU A 181 7.32 12.03 -18.34
C GLU A 181 8.79 12.41 -18.00
N GLY A 182 9.54 11.53 -17.32
CA GLY A 182 10.95 11.72 -17.00
C GLY A 182 11.22 12.56 -15.74
N TYR A 183 10.20 12.89 -14.96
CA TYR A 183 10.38 13.65 -13.71
C TYR A 183 10.91 12.78 -12.58
N ALA A 184 11.58 13.42 -11.64
CA ALA A 184 12.02 12.78 -10.41
C ALA A 184 10.93 12.81 -9.35
N THR A 185 10.95 11.78 -8.51
CA THR A 185 10.08 11.65 -7.35
C THR A 185 10.93 11.53 -6.09
N THR A 186 10.55 12.22 -5.02
CA THR A 186 11.28 12.24 -3.76
C THR A 186 10.38 11.78 -2.62
N TYR A 187 10.89 10.88 -1.79
CA TYR A 187 10.20 10.41 -0.60
C TYR A 187 10.96 10.84 0.65
N ILE A 188 10.29 11.63 1.50
CA ILE A 188 10.81 12.08 2.78
C ILE A 188 10.20 11.20 3.86
N ALA A 189 11.01 10.33 4.44
CA ALA A 189 10.54 9.30 5.37
C ALA A 189 10.24 9.85 6.80
N ARG A 190 9.69 11.05 6.89
CA ARG A 190 9.26 11.71 8.14
C ARG A 190 7.76 11.99 8.09
N SER A 191 7.06 11.70 9.20
CA SER A 191 5.63 11.99 9.33
C SER A 191 5.39 13.49 9.50
N TYR A 192 4.63 14.07 8.57
CA TYR A 192 4.18 15.47 8.62
C TYR A 192 2.68 15.60 8.83
N GLY A 193 1.95 14.50 8.94
CA GLY A 193 0.53 14.52 9.22
C GLY A 193 0.01 13.14 9.59
N ARG A 194 -1.06 13.12 10.38
CA ARG A 194 -1.66 11.90 10.92
C ARG A 194 -3.15 11.87 10.64
N GLY A 195 -3.59 10.83 9.94
CA GLY A 195 -4.99 10.54 9.63
C GLY A 195 -5.64 9.60 10.64
N LEU A 196 -6.73 8.98 10.23
CA LEU A 196 -7.46 7.97 11.00
C LEU A 196 -7.35 6.60 10.34
N MET A 197 -7.18 5.55 11.17
CA MET A 197 -7.22 4.17 10.74
C MET A 197 -8.66 3.74 10.38
N PRO A 198 -8.85 2.68 9.58
CA PRO A 198 -10.14 2.01 9.48
C PRO A 198 -10.61 1.51 10.85
N ASP A 199 -11.90 1.71 11.17
CA ASP A 199 -12.46 1.32 12.46
C ASP A 199 -12.76 -0.19 12.55
N THR A 200 -13.01 -0.84 11.40
CA THR A 200 -13.41 -2.25 11.35
C THR A 200 -12.58 -3.04 10.36
N PHE A 201 -12.50 -4.37 10.57
CA PHE A 201 -11.84 -5.26 9.63
C PHE A 201 -12.49 -5.21 8.23
N LEU A 202 -13.82 -5.05 8.15
CA LEU A 202 -14.51 -4.88 6.87
C LEU A 202 -14.05 -3.63 6.11
N ASP A 203 -13.83 -2.52 6.80
CA ASP A 203 -13.36 -1.29 6.17
C ASP A 203 -11.90 -1.39 5.75
N PHE A 204 -11.08 -2.09 6.53
CA PHE A 204 -9.70 -2.42 6.16
C PHE A 204 -9.65 -3.31 4.91
N LYS A 205 -10.50 -4.35 4.83
CA LYS A 205 -10.67 -5.18 3.62
C LYS A 205 -11.09 -4.36 2.41
N LYS A 206 -12.09 -3.47 2.54
CA LYS A 206 -12.55 -2.60 1.44
C LYS A 206 -11.44 -1.71 0.91
N GLN A 207 -10.65 -1.13 1.80
CA GLN A 207 -9.53 -0.28 1.41
C GLN A 207 -8.48 -1.07 0.63
N ARG A 208 -8.05 -2.23 1.12
CA ARG A 208 -7.05 -3.09 0.46
C ARG A 208 -7.56 -3.68 -0.85
N SER A 209 -8.82 -4.09 -0.90
CA SER A 209 -9.47 -4.57 -2.13
C SER A 209 -9.45 -3.49 -3.22
N ARG A 210 -9.70 -2.22 -2.85
CA ARG A 210 -9.63 -1.09 -3.77
C ARG A 210 -8.21 -0.90 -4.33
N TRP A 211 -7.19 -0.95 -3.46
CA TRP A 211 -5.81 -0.79 -3.88
C TRP A 211 -5.35 -1.91 -4.80
N ALA A 212 -5.67 -3.16 -4.46
CA ALA A 212 -5.31 -4.32 -5.28
C ALA A 212 -6.01 -4.29 -6.65
N PHE A 213 -7.29 -3.94 -6.68
CA PHE A 213 -8.04 -3.79 -7.95
C PHE A 213 -7.47 -2.65 -8.80
N GLY A 214 -7.16 -1.49 -8.20
CA GLY A 214 -6.56 -0.35 -8.88
C GLY A 214 -5.18 -0.68 -9.47
N ALA A 215 -4.36 -1.46 -8.76
CA ALA A 215 -3.09 -1.96 -9.28
C ALA A 215 -3.28 -2.77 -10.58
N MET A 216 -4.34 -3.59 -10.65
CA MET A 216 -4.67 -4.33 -11.88
C MET A 216 -5.19 -3.44 -13.00
N GLN A 217 -5.96 -2.38 -12.67
CA GLN A 217 -6.35 -1.38 -13.67
C GLN A 217 -5.11 -0.71 -14.28
N ILE A 218 -4.15 -0.28 -13.44
CA ILE A 218 -2.89 0.33 -13.88
C ILE A 218 -2.08 -0.67 -14.74
N LEU A 219 -1.87 -1.89 -14.25
CA LEU A 219 -1.12 -2.92 -14.98
C LEU A 219 -1.71 -3.20 -16.37
N ARG A 220 -3.02 -3.30 -16.47
CA ARG A 220 -3.71 -3.56 -17.76
C ARG A 220 -3.61 -2.38 -18.72
N ARG A 221 -3.76 -1.16 -18.21
CA ARG A 221 -3.73 0.06 -19.04
C ARG A 221 -2.32 0.36 -19.56
N HIS A 222 -1.33 0.17 -18.68
CA HIS A 222 0.08 0.47 -18.96
C HIS A 222 0.92 -0.80 -19.20
N PHE A 223 0.28 -1.89 -19.69
CA PHE A 223 0.94 -3.20 -19.82
C PHE A 223 2.18 -3.15 -20.71
N ASP A 224 2.06 -2.54 -21.90
CA ASP A 224 3.17 -2.46 -22.85
C ASP A 224 4.33 -1.61 -22.31
N ALA A 225 4.03 -0.50 -21.64
CA ALA A 225 5.03 0.33 -20.99
C ALA A 225 5.73 -0.41 -19.83
N LEU A 226 4.98 -1.06 -18.95
CA LEU A 226 5.51 -1.71 -17.76
C LEU A 226 6.25 -3.03 -18.07
N ILE A 227 5.67 -3.88 -18.91
CA ILE A 227 6.21 -5.23 -19.17
C ILE A 227 7.18 -5.21 -20.35
N HIS A 228 6.77 -4.66 -21.49
CA HIS A 228 7.59 -4.69 -22.70
C HIS A 228 8.53 -3.48 -22.81
N GLY A 229 8.28 -2.38 -22.06
CA GLY A 229 9.05 -1.14 -22.15
C GLY A 229 8.89 -0.43 -23.49
N ARG A 230 7.69 -0.50 -24.09
CA ARG A 230 7.37 0.14 -25.35
C ARG A 230 6.75 1.51 -25.10
N ASP A 231 7.12 2.47 -25.94
CA ASP A 231 6.55 3.82 -25.94
C ASP A 231 6.51 4.46 -24.54
N THR A 232 7.63 4.37 -23.79
CA THR A 232 7.71 4.83 -22.41
C THR A 232 9.06 5.44 -22.08
N GLY A 233 9.06 6.51 -21.27
CA GLY A 233 10.24 7.09 -20.65
C GLY A 233 10.69 6.37 -19.38
N LEU A 234 9.94 5.35 -18.92
CA LEU A 234 10.25 4.60 -17.70
C LEU A 234 11.54 3.79 -17.85
N THR A 235 12.45 3.96 -16.93
CA THR A 235 13.65 3.13 -16.84
C THR A 235 13.30 1.67 -16.49
N PRO A 236 14.14 0.68 -16.87
CA PRO A 236 13.93 -0.71 -16.46
C PRO A 236 13.81 -0.89 -14.93
N GLY A 237 14.55 -0.09 -14.15
CA GLY A 237 14.47 -0.09 -12.69
C GLY A 237 13.10 0.38 -12.16
N GLN A 238 12.55 1.45 -12.72
CA GLN A 238 11.21 1.94 -12.36
C GLN A 238 10.14 0.93 -12.68
N ARG A 239 10.15 0.35 -13.90
CA ARG A 239 9.24 -0.72 -14.31
C ARG A 239 9.30 -1.91 -13.36
N TYR A 240 10.53 -2.37 -13.03
CA TYR A 240 10.74 -3.44 -12.07
C TYR A 240 10.09 -3.12 -10.71
N HIS A 241 10.32 -1.92 -10.16
CA HIS A 241 9.79 -1.57 -8.84
C HIS A 241 8.27 -1.45 -8.80
N PHE A 242 7.63 -1.02 -9.88
CA PHE A 242 6.17 -1.03 -9.98
C PHE A 242 5.62 -2.46 -10.03
N VAL A 243 6.10 -3.29 -10.94
CA VAL A 243 5.65 -4.68 -11.09
C VAL A 243 5.98 -5.50 -9.83
N ALA A 244 7.21 -5.41 -9.33
CA ALA A 244 7.64 -6.10 -8.11
C ALA A 244 6.84 -5.69 -6.87
N GLY A 245 6.32 -4.46 -6.83
CA GLY A 245 5.44 -3.99 -5.77
C GLY A 245 4.11 -4.74 -5.70
N TRP A 246 3.61 -5.22 -6.82
CA TRP A 246 2.34 -5.94 -6.94
C TRP A 246 2.48 -7.47 -6.92
N LEU A 247 3.71 -8.00 -7.10
CA LEU A 247 3.96 -9.45 -7.07
C LEU A 247 3.43 -10.15 -5.81
N PRO A 248 3.55 -9.61 -4.59
CA PRO A 248 2.96 -10.23 -3.41
C PRO A 248 1.43 -10.37 -3.50
N TRP A 249 0.75 -9.36 -4.10
CA TRP A 249 -0.69 -9.37 -4.29
C TRP A 249 -1.13 -10.36 -5.40
N LEU A 250 -0.35 -10.46 -6.47
CA LEU A 250 -0.54 -11.49 -7.50
C LEU A 250 -0.35 -12.89 -6.92
N ALA A 251 0.66 -13.05 -6.05
CA ALA A 251 0.90 -14.32 -5.36
C ALA A 251 -0.28 -14.70 -4.43
N ASP A 252 -0.92 -13.74 -3.77
CA ASP A 252 -2.14 -13.98 -2.99
C ASP A 252 -3.30 -14.46 -3.89
N GLY A 253 -3.45 -13.88 -5.09
CA GLY A 253 -4.42 -14.35 -6.10
C GLY A 253 -4.15 -15.76 -6.57
N PHE A 254 -2.88 -16.06 -6.89
CA PHE A 254 -2.47 -17.41 -7.27
C PHE A 254 -2.68 -18.41 -6.13
N ASN A 255 -2.31 -18.04 -4.90
CA ASN A 255 -2.52 -18.88 -3.71
C ASN A 255 -3.99 -19.22 -3.48
N LEU A 256 -4.91 -18.28 -3.73
CA LEU A 256 -6.35 -18.55 -3.65
C LEU A 256 -6.76 -19.64 -4.65
N LEU A 257 -6.28 -19.60 -5.90
CA LEU A 257 -6.56 -20.63 -6.91
C LEU A 257 -5.94 -21.98 -6.50
N VAL A 258 -4.73 -21.98 -5.98
CA VAL A 258 -4.07 -23.21 -5.47
C VAL A 258 -4.86 -23.82 -4.30
N ASN A 259 -5.37 -23.01 -3.38
CA ASN A 259 -6.19 -23.49 -2.27
C ASN A 259 -7.51 -24.11 -2.72
N LEU A 260 -8.18 -23.51 -3.72
CA LEU A 260 -9.38 -24.10 -4.32
C LEU A 260 -9.06 -25.44 -5.02
N ALA A 261 -7.95 -25.51 -5.77
CA ALA A 261 -7.49 -26.72 -6.40
C ALA A 261 -7.11 -27.80 -5.37
N ALA A 262 -6.48 -27.41 -4.25
CA ALA A 262 -6.14 -28.32 -3.15
C ALA A 262 -7.38 -28.93 -2.50
N LEU A 263 -8.45 -28.15 -2.31
CA LEU A 263 -9.73 -28.65 -1.80
C LEU A 263 -10.34 -29.68 -2.76
N VAL A 264 -10.37 -29.36 -4.06
CA VAL A 264 -10.89 -30.30 -5.09
C VAL A 264 -10.04 -31.56 -5.14
N TRP A 265 -8.71 -31.44 -5.15
CA TRP A 265 -7.80 -32.59 -5.17
C TRP A 265 -8.00 -33.49 -3.94
N SER A 266 -8.07 -32.90 -2.75
CA SER A 266 -8.33 -33.63 -1.50
C SER A 266 -9.68 -34.35 -1.52
N LEU A 267 -10.72 -33.72 -2.07
CA LEU A 267 -12.02 -34.37 -2.23
C LEU A 267 -11.94 -35.58 -3.16
N VAL A 268 -11.23 -35.45 -4.30
CA VAL A 268 -11.05 -36.56 -5.25
C VAL A 268 -10.22 -37.69 -4.62
N MET A 269 -9.17 -37.39 -3.83
CA MET A 269 -8.43 -38.38 -3.06
C MET A 269 -9.33 -39.18 -2.09
N VAL A 270 -10.22 -38.50 -1.38
CA VAL A 270 -11.16 -39.15 -0.44
C VAL A 270 -12.17 -40.02 -1.18
N LEU A 271 -12.67 -39.58 -2.33
CA LEU A 271 -13.66 -40.34 -3.13
C LEU A 271 -13.02 -41.52 -3.90
N PHE A 272 -11.76 -41.40 -4.30
CA PHE A 272 -11.06 -42.37 -5.11
C PHE A 272 -9.68 -42.76 -4.52
N PRO A 273 -9.62 -43.26 -3.27
CA PRO A 273 -8.36 -43.42 -2.52
C PRO A 273 -7.40 -44.46 -3.11
N ARG A 274 -7.89 -45.33 -4.01
CA ARG A 274 -7.08 -46.33 -4.71
C ARG A 274 -6.47 -45.83 -6.03
N HIS A 275 -6.91 -44.67 -6.53
CA HIS A 275 -6.57 -44.22 -7.87
C HIS A 275 -5.84 -42.86 -7.86
N ILE A 276 -6.01 -42.10 -6.78
CA ILE A 276 -5.47 -40.74 -6.68
C ILE A 276 -4.51 -40.65 -5.50
N GLU A 277 -3.29 -40.35 -5.81
CA GLU A 277 -2.20 -40.17 -4.85
C GLU A 277 -2.08 -38.68 -4.41
N PRO A 278 -1.41 -38.40 -3.27
CA PRO A 278 -1.03 -37.05 -2.92
C PRO A 278 -0.24 -36.39 -4.05
N PRO A 279 -0.34 -35.04 -4.21
CA PRO A 279 0.49 -34.34 -5.18
C PRO A 279 1.97 -34.58 -4.93
N LEU A 280 2.75 -34.60 -6.02
CA LEU A 280 4.21 -34.79 -5.92
C LEU A 280 4.81 -33.87 -4.85
N MET A 281 5.73 -34.37 -4.07
CA MET A 281 6.39 -33.68 -2.95
C MET A 281 6.95 -32.31 -3.37
N LEU A 282 7.42 -32.16 -4.61
CA LEU A 282 7.91 -30.89 -5.14
C LEU A 282 6.85 -29.78 -5.08
N PHE A 283 5.59 -30.07 -5.42
CA PHE A 283 4.48 -29.12 -5.37
C PHE A 283 4.03 -28.77 -3.95
N SER A 284 4.45 -29.53 -2.96
CA SER A 284 4.15 -29.33 -1.54
C SER A 284 5.29 -28.63 -0.81
N VAL A 285 6.53 -29.12 -0.95
CA VAL A 285 7.70 -28.60 -0.23
C VAL A 285 8.12 -27.22 -0.69
N LEU A 286 8.06 -26.93 -1.99
CA LEU A 286 8.44 -25.62 -2.53
C LEU A 286 7.55 -24.47 -1.99
N PRO A 287 6.21 -24.52 -2.02
CA PRO A 287 5.37 -23.50 -1.41
C PRO A 287 5.60 -23.33 0.09
N LEU A 288 5.78 -24.42 0.84
CA LEU A 288 6.09 -24.37 2.27
C LEU A 288 7.41 -23.66 2.54
N SER A 289 8.46 -23.99 1.78
CA SER A 289 9.77 -23.36 1.91
C SER A 289 9.72 -21.86 1.58
N LEU A 290 9.00 -21.49 0.52
CA LEU A 290 8.80 -20.07 0.14
C LEU A 290 8.00 -19.31 1.20
N PHE A 291 6.97 -19.93 1.79
CA PHE A 291 6.21 -19.34 2.88
C PHE A 291 7.10 -19.10 4.11
N LEU A 292 7.88 -20.08 4.52
CA LEU A 292 8.82 -19.95 5.63
C LEU A 292 9.88 -18.87 5.35
N PHE A 293 10.43 -18.85 4.14
CA PHE A 293 11.37 -17.80 3.73
C PHE A 293 10.74 -16.41 3.80
N LYS A 294 9.49 -16.24 3.31
CA LYS A 294 8.73 -14.97 3.40
C LYS A 294 8.60 -14.55 4.87
N LEU A 295 8.25 -15.48 5.76
CA LEU A 295 8.07 -15.19 7.18
C LEU A 295 9.39 -14.76 7.86
N VAL A 296 10.48 -15.49 7.63
CA VAL A 296 11.82 -15.14 8.16
C VAL A 296 12.28 -13.79 7.65
N LYS A 297 12.08 -13.51 6.34
CA LYS A 297 12.42 -12.21 5.75
C LYS A 297 11.57 -11.07 6.33
N LEU A 298 10.28 -11.29 6.56
CA LEU A 298 9.40 -10.31 7.20
C LEU A 298 9.93 -9.95 8.58
N LEU A 299 10.19 -10.96 9.45
CA LEU A 299 10.72 -10.77 10.79
C LEU A 299 12.05 -9.99 10.76
N HIS A 300 12.97 -10.38 9.87
CA HIS A 300 14.24 -9.69 9.72
C HIS A 300 14.09 -8.23 9.31
N LEU A 301 13.30 -7.95 8.25
CA LEU A 301 13.15 -6.61 7.71
C LEU A 301 12.42 -5.66 8.68
N TYR A 302 11.39 -6.15 9.37
CA TYR A 302 10.68 -5.35 10.36
C TYR A 302 11.59 -4.95 11.52
N ARG A 303 12.42 -5.88 12.00
CA ARG A 303 13.38 -5.59 13.05
C ARG A 303 14.48 -4.64 12.59
N ALA A 304 15.04 -4.86 11.39
CA ALA A 304 16.20 -4.14 10.88
C ALA A 304 15.87 -2.75 10.30
N ARG A 305 14.67 -2.57 9.70
CA ARG A 305 14.30 -1.36 8.95
C ARG A 305 13.19 -0.54 9.60
N VAL A 306 12.28 -1.18 10.31
CA VAL A 306 11.14 -0.51 10.95
C VAL A 306 11.42 -0.24 12.43
N GLY A 307 12.42 -0.90 13.02
CA GLY A 307 12.68 -0.85 14.46
C GLY A 307 11.52 -1.44 15.28
N ALA A 308 10.73 -2.34 14.67
CA ALA A 308 9.56 -2.93 15.30
C ALA A 308 9.95 -3.95 16.37
N THR A 309 9.20 -3.99 17.46
CA THR A 309 9.28 -5.05 18.46
C THR A 309 8.81 -6.38 17.86
N PHE A 310 9.11 -7.49 18.53
CA PHE A 310 8.63 -8.81 18.11
C PHE A 310 7.10 -8.84 18.06
N THR A 311 6.42 -8.28 19.06
CA THR A 311 4.95 -8.19 19.13
C THR A 311 4.38 -7.39 17.96
N GLN A 312 4.96 -6.24 17.64
CA GLN A 312 4.54 -5.42 16.48
C GLN A 312 4.74 -6.17 15.16
N THR A 313 5.83 -6.92 15.05
CA THR A 313 6.11 -7.71 13.84
C THR A 313 5.10 -8.84 13.65
N ILE A 314 4.74 -9.57 14.73
CA ILE A 314 3.70 -10.60 14.68
C ILE A 314 2.34 -9.97 14.39
N ALA A 315 2.00 -8.84 15.01
CA ALA A 315 0.77 -8.10 14.76
C ALA A 315 0.65 -7.69 13.29
N ALA A 316 1.73 -7.16 12.71
CA ALA A 316 1.81 -6.82 11.28
C ALA A 316 1.65 -8.05 10.38
N ALA A 317 2.29 -9.17 10.74
CA ALA A 317 2.19 -10.42 9.98
C ALA A 317 0.74 -10.96 9.97
N ILE A 318 0.07 -10.99 11.11
CA ILE A 318 -1.33 -11.44 11.23
C ILE A 318 -2.26 -10.51 10.44
N ALA A 319 -2.10 -9.17 10.58
CA ALA A 319 -2.89 -8.21 9.83
C ALA A 319 -2.71 -8.36 8.31
N GLY A 320 -1.47 -8.49 7.84
CA GLY A 320 -1.15 -8.67 6.42
C GLY A 320 -1.66 -10.01 5.87
N LEU A 321 -1.47 -11.12 6.59
CA LEU A 321 -1.97 -12.45 6.20
C LEU A 321 -3.49 -12.46 6.15
N GLY A 322 -4.17 -11.79 7.11
CA GLY A 322 -5.63 -11.69 7.13
C GLY A 322 -6.25 -10.99 5.91
N LEU A 323 -5.45 -10.26 5.14
CA LEU A 323 -5.88 -9.60 3.91
C LEU A 323 -5.69 -10.45 2.64
N SER A 324 -4.95 -11.59 2.70
CA SER A 324 -4.54 -12.35 1.52
C SER A 324 -5.72 -12.77 0.64
N HIS A 325 -6.83 -13.26 1.23
CA HIS A 325 -8.04 -13.60 0.48
C HIS A 325 -8.64 -12.39 -0.23
N THR A 326 -8.79 -11.28 0.50
CA THR A 326 -9.39 -10.04 -0.03
C THR A 326 -8.55 -9.46 -1.18
N VAL A 327 -7.24 -9.41 -1.00
CA VAL A 327 -6.29 -8.93 -2.00
C VAL A 327 -6.27 -9.87 -3.21
N GLY A 328 -6.16 -11.17 -2.98
CA GLY A 328 -6.18 -12.19 -4.03
C GLY A 328 -7.44 -12.14 -4.88
N SER A 329 -8.61 -12.09 -4.25
CA SER A 329 -9.91 -11.96 -4.93
C SER A 329 -10.01 -10.66 -5.74
N ALA A 330 -9.49 -9.54 -5.21
CA ALA A 330 -9.49 -8.26 -5.92
C ALA A 330 -8.56 -8.28 -7.14
N MET A 331 -7.37 -8.89 -7.03
CA MET A 331 -6.45 -9.07 -8.15
C MET A 331 -7.08 -9.93 -9.25
N LEU A 332 -7.64 -11.09 -8.91
CA LEU A 332 -8.33 -11.96 -9.87
C LEU A 332 -9.52 -11.26 -10.52
N SER A 333 -10.33 -10.54 -9.73
CA SER A 333 -11.45 -9.75 -10.26
C SER A 333 -10.97 -8.68 -11.25
N GLY A 334 -9.83 -8.04 -10.98
CA GLY A 334 -9.24 -7.03 -11.86
C GLY A 334 -8.75 -7.56 -13.21
N PHE A 335 -8.50 -8.87 -13.36
CA PHE A 335 -8.22 -9.48 -14.65
C PHE A 335 -9.47 -9.56 -15.54
N VAL A 336 -10.64 -9.78 -14.93
CA VAL A 336 -11.89 -10.03 -15.65
C VAL A 336 -12.72 -8.75 -15.81
N ASN A 337 -12.85 -7.96 -14.74
CA ASN A 337 -13.69 -6.79 -14.72
C ASN A 337 -12.88 -5.53 -15.06
N LYS A 338 -13.50 -4.63 -15.84
CA LYS A 338 -12.89 -3.33 -16.18
C LYS A 338 -13.19 -2.28 -15.13
N ASP A 339 -14.41 -2.25 -14.62
CA ASP A 339 -14.93 -1.24 -13.74
C ASP A 339 -15.41 -1.84 -12.42
N ARG A 340 -15.21 -1.10 -11.35
CA ARG A 340 -15.73 -1.43 -10.02
C ARG A 340 -16.25 -0.15 -9.38
N PRO A 341 -17.46 -0.18 -8.78
CA PRO A 341 -17.98 1.00 -8.09
C PRO A 341 -17.06 1.40 -6.93
N PHE A 342 -16.83 2.69 -6.80
CA PHE A 342 -16.09 3.26 -5.71
C PHE A 342 -16.94 3.29 -4.44
N PHE A 343 -16.54 2.58 -3.40
CA PHE A 343 -17.17 2.66 -2.08
C PHE A 343 -16.26 3.43 -1.12
N ARG A 344 -16.76 4.57 -0.63
CA ARG A 344 -16.07 5.34 0.40
C ARG A 344 -15.97 4.51 1.68
N THR A 345 -14.79 4.45 2.27
CA THR A 345 -14.58 3.76 3.55
C THR A 345 -15.05 4.69 4.68
N PRO A 346 -16.06 4.31 5.48
CA PRO A 346 -16.45 5.08 6.67
C PRO A 346 -15.28 5.15 7.65
N LYS A 347 -15.10 6.31 8.30
CA LYS A 347 -14.05 6.53 9.29
C LYS A 347 -14.57 6.58 10.73
N ARG A 348 -15.87 6.48 10.92
CA ARG A 348 -16.52 6.30 12.23
C ARG A 348 -17.78 5.47 12.02
N THR A 349 -17.83 4.31 12.63
CA THR A 349 -19.00 3.41 12.62
C THR A 349 -19.49 3.22 14.04
N THR A 350 -20.81 3.12 14.18
CA THR A 350 -21.45 2.74 15.45
C THR A 350 -21.03 1.32 15.84
N ARG A 351 -20.95 1.05 17.15
CA ARG A 351 -20.57 -0.24 17.73
C ARG A 351 -21.24 -1.42 16.99
N HIS A 352 -20.44 -2.28 16.37
CA HIS A 352 -20.94 -3.47 15.71
C HIS A 352 -21.03 -4.65 16.68
N ALA A 353 -22.13 -5.39 16.61
CA ALA A 353 -22.25 -6.66 17.29
C ALA A 353 -21.17 -7.64 16.80
N TRP A 354 -20.62 -8.48 17.68
CA TRP A 354 -19.59 -9.49 17.35
C TRP A 354 -19.98 -10.40 16.18
N LEU A 355 -21.28 -10.68 15.99
CA LEU A 355 -21.79 -11.40 14.83
C LEU A 355 -21.52 -10.72 13.49
N GLN A 356 -21.57 -9.39 13.42
CA GLN A 356 -21.27 -8.65 12.19
C GLN A 356 -19.78 -8.70 11.85
N SER A 357 -18.90 -8.75 12.86
CA SER A 357 -17.48 -8.90 12.65
C SER A 357 -17.11 -10.30 12.12
N LEU A 358 -17.72 -11.35 12.66
CA LEU A 358 -17.56 -12.70 12.08
C LEU A 358 -18.07 -12.77 10.65
N ALA A 359 -19.18 -12.09 10.34
CA ALA A 359 -19.68 -11.98 8.98
C ALA A 359 -18.68 -11.30 8.02
N ALA A 360 -17.81 -10.41 8.54
CA ALA A 360 -16.76 -9.78 7.74
C ALA A 360 -15.67 -10.76 7.29
N ALA A 361 -15.45 -11.86 8.02
CA ALA A 361 -14.48 -12.91 7.68
C ALA A 361 -15.15 -14.23 7.26
N ARG A 362 -16.42 -14.20 6.83
CA ARG A 362 -17.20 -15.44 6.53
C ARG A 362 -16.57 -16.29 5.42
N GLU A 363 -16.07 -15.66 4.37
CA GLU A 363 -15.48 -16.34 3.23
C GLU A 363 -14.17 -17.02 3.63
N GLU A 364 -13.34 -16.31 4.40
CA GLU A 364 -12.12 -16.84 4.96
C GLU A 364 -12.40 -17.98 5.97
N ALA A 365 -13.42 -17.84 6.81
CA ALA A 365 -13.81 -18.89 7.74
C ALA A 365 -14.27 -20.18 7.01
N VAL A 366 -15.04 -20.05 5.93
CA VAL A 366 -15.45 -21.19 5.10
C VAL A 366 -14.24 -21.88 4.47
N LEU A 367 -13.29 -21.12 3.91
CA LEU A 367 -12.07 -21.68 3.31
C LEU A 367 -11.18 -22.35 4.36
N MET A 368 -11.02 -21.73 5.53
CA MET A 368 -10.31 -22.31 6.67
C MET A 368 -10.91 -23.65 7.10
N CYS A 369 -12.21 -23.68 7.36
CA CYS A 369 -12.93 -24.89 7.75
C CYS A 369 -12.84 -25.96 6.65
N GLY A 370 -12.98 -25.57 5.39
CA GLY A 370 -12.86 -26.48 4.25
C GLY A 370 -11.49 -27.14 4.19
N LEU A 371 -10.39 -26.38 4.36
CA LEU A 371 -9.04 -26.93 4.40
C LEU A 371 -8.80 -27.84 5.62
N TRP A 372 -9.34 -27.51 6.80
CA TRP A 372 -9.25 -28.37 7.98
C TRP A 372 -10.03 -29.67 7.82
N VAL A 373 -11.24 -29.59 7.26
CA VAL A 373 -12.04 -30.80 6.95
C VAL A 373 -11.33 -31.66 5.90
N ALA A 374 -10.74 -31.04 4.87
CA ALA A 374 -9.96 -31.75 3.86
C ALA A 374 -8.73 -32.44 4.49
N ALA A 375 -7.98 -31.73 5.34
CA ALA A 375 -6.82 -32.27 6.06
C ALA A 375 -7.23 -33.48 6.95
N PHE A 376 -8.32 -33.34 7.70
CA PHE A 376 -8.87 -34.41 8.52
C PHE A 376 -9.34 -35.60 7.69
N ALA A 377 -10.12 -35.35 6.63
CA ALA A 377 -10.65 -36.42 5.78
C ALA A 377 -9.54 -37.21 5.08
N VAL A 378 -8.53 -36.50 4.54
CA VAL A 378 -7.35 -37.11 3.90
C VAL A 378 -6.55 -37.93 4.91
N SER A 379 -6.33 -37.41 6.14
CA SER A 379 -5.61 -38.16 7.19
C SER A 379 -6.35 -39.41 7.67
N SER A 380 -7.67 -39.47 7.44
CA SER A 380 -8.54 -40.57 7.85
C SER A 380 -8.77 -41.61 6.76
N ILE A 381 -8.10 -41.49 5.60
CA ILE A 381 -8.19 -42.52 4.54
C ILE A 381 -7.66 -43.85 5.11
N PRO A 382 -8.47 -44.95 5.13
CA PRO A 382 -8.08 -46.19 5.74
C PRO A 382 -6.84 -46.84 5.10
N GLN A 383 -5.98 -47.46 5.91
CA GLN A 383 -4.97 -48.38 5.40
C GLN A 383 -5.71 -49.58 4.80
N MET A 384 -5.44 -49.86 3.54
CA MET A 384 -5.95 -51.09 2.95
C MET A 384 -4.92 -52.18 3.23
N ASP A 385 -5.29 -53.12 4.11
CA ASP A 385 -4.55 -54.36 4.33
C ASP A 385 -4.57 -55.20 3.05
N GLY A 386 -3.42 -55.41 2.46
CA GLY A 386 -3.22 -56.27 1.32
C GLY A 386 -2.02 -55.77 0.49
N ASP A 387 -1.05 -56.59 0.27
CA ASP A 387 0.19 -56.62 -0.55
C ASP A 387 0.74 -55.32 -1.24
N GLN A 388 0.11 -54.18 -1.01
CA GLN A 388 0.57 -52.85 -1.39
C GLN A 388 0.74 -52.00 -0.13
N PRO A 389 1.82 -51.26 0.02
CA PRO A 389 1.98 -50.33 1.14
C PRO A 389 0.86 -49.29 1.08
N GLY A 390 0.01 -49.27 2.08
CA GLY A 390 -1.08 -48.33 2.17
C GLY A 390 -0.59 -46.86 2.22
N LEU A 391 -1.36 -45.95 1.68
CA LEU A 391 -1.04 -44.49 1.67
C LEU A 391 -0.99 -43.87 3.08
N VAL A 392 -1.64 -44.51 4.07
CA VAL A 392 -1.66 -44.02 5.46
C VAL A 392 -0.27 -44.20 6.09
N GLY A 393 0.27 -43.07 6.57
CA GLY A 393 1.63 -43.02 7.10
C GLY A 393 2.74 -42.81 6.05
N SER A 394 2.38 -42.70 4.75
CA SER A 394 3.34 -42.32 3.75
C SER A 394 3.84 -40.87 4.01
N PRO A 395 5.13 -40.59 3.80
CA PRO A 395 5.67 -39.23 3.94
C PRO A 395 4.90 -38.21 3.10
N ASP A 396 4.43 -38.57 1.90
CA ASP A 396 3.72 -37.69 0.97
C ASP A 396 2.35 -37.29 1.50
N LEU A 397 1.62 -38.20 2.14
CA LEU A 397 0.34 -37.91 2.77
C LEU A 397 0.51 -36.93 3.95
N THR A 398 1.50 -37.17 4.80
CA THR A 398 1.81 -36.29 5.94
C THR A 398 2.17 -34.89 5.45
N VAL A 399 2.97 -34.79 4.40
CA VAL A 399 3.36 -33.52 3.79
C VAL A 399 2.12 -32.83 3.23
N TRP A 400 1.23 -33.55 2.52
CA TRP A 400 0.02 -32.95 1.96
C TRP A 400 -0.91 -32.41 3.04
N VAL A 401 -1.16 -33.17 4.10
CA VAL A 401 -1.94 -32.70 5.27
C VAL A 401 -1.31 -31.44 5.87
N THR A 402 0.02 -31.42 6.01
CA THR A 402 0.75 -30.23 6.50
C THR A 402 0.54 -29.03 5.57
N VAL A 403 0.57 -29.22 4.25
CA VAL A 403 0.30 -28.17 3.27
C VAL A 403 -1.10 -27.57 3.48
N LEU A 404 -2.14 -28.41 3.59
CA LEU A 404 -3.52 -27.94 3.81
C LEU A 404 -3.62 -27.12 5.09
N LEU A 405 -2.98 -27.55 6.18
CA LEU A 405 -2.98 -26.82 7.45
C LEU A 405 -2.24 -25.47 7.33
N VAL A 406 -1.07 -25.44 6.69
CA VAL A 406 -0.31 -24.21 6.48
C VAL A 406 -1.07 -23.23 5.56
N GLN A 407 -1.70 -23.74 4.51
CA GLN A 407 -2.52 -22.92 3.61
C GLN A 407 -3.76 -22.32 4.29
N SER A 408 -4.22 -22.90 5.42
CA SER A 408 -5.31 -22.32 6.21
C SER A 408 -4.89 -21.12 7.06
N ILE A 409 -3.59 -20.89 7.29
CA ILE A 409 -3.07 -19.84 8.19
C ILE A 409 -3.54 -18.43 7.78
N PRO A 410 -3.52 -17.99 6.51
CA PRO A 410 -4.02 -16.68 6.13
C PRO A 410 -5.51 -16.49 6.45
N TYR A 411 -6.30 -17.53 6.29
CA TYR A 411 -7.74 -17.50 6.60
C TYR A 411 -7.98 -17.46 8.11
N ALA A 412 -7.21 -18.22 8.89
CA ALA A 412 -7.24 -18.15 10.35
C ALA A 412 -6.83 -16.75 10.83
N ALA A 413 -5.81 -16.15 10.22
CA ALA A 413 -5.41 -14.78 10.52
C ALA A 413 -6.55 -13.78 10.26
N ALA A 414 -7.30 -13.92 9.16
CA ALA A 414 -8.46 -13.07 8.87
C ALA A 414 -9.55 -13.19 9.95
N VAL A 415 -9.85 -14.41 10.39
CA VAL A 415 -10.82 -14.66 11.49
C VAL A 415 -10.30 -14.02 12.80
N ILE A 416 -9.02 -14.17 13.12
CA ILE A 416 -8.41 -13.55 14.31
C ILE A 416 -8.51 -12.02 14.24
N VAL A 417 -8.12 -11.39 13.12
CA VAL A 417 -8.19 -9.92 12.96
C VAL A 417 -9.63 -9.44 13.08
N SER A 418 -10.58 -10.18 12.49
CA SER A 418 -12.00 -9.85 12.58
C SER A 418 -12.50 -9.90 14.03
N LEU A 419 -12.12 -10.92 14.80
CA LEU A 419 -12.46 -11.04 16.22
C LEU A 419 -11.81 -9.92 17.04
N VAL A 420 -10.53 -9.63 16.85
CA VAL A 420 -9.83 -8.53 17.54
C VAL A 420 -10.49 -7.19 17.23
N SER A 421 -10.91 -6.96 15.98
CA SER A 421 -11.66 -5.76 15.58
C SER A 421 -12.99 -5.61 16.33
N SER A 422 -13.67 -6.72 16.65
CA SER A 422 -14.96 -6.70 17.36
C SER A 422 -14.83 -6.52 18.86
N LEU A 423 -13.79 -7.09 19.45
CA LEU A 423 -13.59 -7.11 20.90
C LEU A 423 -13.09 -5.78 21.47
N GLN A 424 -12.70 -4.83 20.61
CA GLN A 424 -12.18 -3.52 20.97
C GLN A 424 -11.13 -3.58 22.11
N LEU A 425 -10.25 -4.59 22.07
CA LEU A 425 -9.16 -4.76 23.01
C LEU A 425 -8.24 -3.53 22.92
N ARG A 426 -7.69 -3.10 24.08
CA ARG A 426 -6.71 -2.00 24.12
C ARG A 426 -5.45 -2.40 23.36
N GLY A 427 -4.84 -1.41 22.67
CA GLY A 427 -3.65 -1.62 21.83
C GLY A 427 -2.31 -1.52 22.59
N ASP A 428 -2.33 -1.15 23.87
CA ASP A 428 -1.14 -0.81 24.67
C ASP A 428 -0.07 -1.93 24.68
N TRP A 429 -0.50 -3.20 24.61
CA TRP A 429 0.38 -4.36 24.62
C TRP A 429 1.20 -4.53 23.30
N ILE A 430 0.77 -3.89 22.20
CA ILE A 430 1.53 -3.87 20.95
C ILE A 430 2.64 -2.82 21.04
N GLY A 431 2.47 -1.81 21.91
CA GLY A 431 3.44 -0.75 22.17
C GLY A 431 3.42 0.37 21.12
N GLU A 432 3.83 1.56 21.52
CA GLU A 432 4.04 2.66 20.59
C GLU A 432 5.26 2.39 19.70
N ALA A 433 5.09 2.67 18.44
CA ALA A 433 6.19 2.57 17.48
C ALA A 433 7.18 3.71 17.72
N ARG A 434 8.41 3.41 18.05
CA ARG A 434 9.51 4.40 18.01
C ARG A 434 9.89 4.63 16.55
N ASP A 435 10.16 5.88 16.18
CA ASP A 435 10.71 6.24 14.87
C ASP A 435 12.24 6.46 15.01
N PRO A 436 13.05 5.40 15.04
CA PRO A 436 14.47 5.53 15.34
C PRO A 436 15.34 5.86 14.12
N VAL A 437 14.83 5.73 12.91
CA VAL A 437 15.65 5.79 11.69
C VAL A 437 15.51 7.13 10.95
N PHE A 438 14.57 7.98 11.34
CA PHE A 438 14.19 9.16 10.53
C PHE A 438 14.84 10.48 10.93
N ASP A 439 15.37 10.59 12.14
CA ASP A 439 16.04 11.82 12.56
C ASP A 439 17.34 12.06 11.78
N GLU A 440 18.08 11.01 11.44
CA GLU A 440 19.35 11.14 10.71
C GLU A 440 19.16 11.44 9.21
N THR A 441 18.20 10.80 8.53
CA THR A 441 17.95 11.05 7.09
C THR A 441 17.22 12.37 6.85
N ALA A 442 16.33 12.78 7.74
CA ALA A 442 15.68 14.08 7.66
C ALA A 442 16.65 15.22 8.00
N ALA A 443 17.56 15.02 8.95
CA ALA A 443 18.62 15.96 9.27
C ALA A 443 19.64 16.09 8.09
N ALA A 444 20.03 14.97 7.47
CA ALA A 444 20.88 14.98 6.29
C ALA A 444 20.22 15.69 5.10
N PHE A 445 18.94 15.46 4.87
CA PHE A 445 18.19 16.11 3.79
C PHE A 445 17.98 17.61 4.06
N ALA A 446 17.69 18.01 5.30
CA ALA A 446 17.59 19.41 5.69
C ALA A 446 18.94 20.14 5.52
N THR A 447 20.05 19.47 5.87
CA THR A 447 21.41 20.01 5.70
C THR A 447 21.77 20.14 4.21
N ASP A 448 21.38 19.17 3.36
CA ASP A 448 21.55 19.25 1.91
C ASP A 448 20.69 20.36 1.29
N LEU A 449 19.47 20.57 1.73
CA LEU A 449 18.61 21.67 1.27
C LEU A 449 19.17 23.04 1.68
N ASP A 450 19.66 23.18 2.90
CA ASP A 450 20.31 24.41 3.36
C ASP A 450 21.59 24.71 2.55
N SER A 451 22.35 23.68 2.17
CA SER A 451 23.54 23.81 1.33
C SER A 451 23.22 24.22 -0.11
N VAL A 452 22.10 23.74 -0.65
CA VAL A 452 21.57 24.14 -1.98
C VAL A 452 21.02 25.58 -1.94
N ALA A 453 20.29 25.93 -0.88
CA ALA A 453 19.75 27.29 -0.70
C ALA A 453 20.82 28.35 -0.47
N THR A 454 21.95 27.98 0.13
CA THR A 454 23.10 28.87 0.37
C THR A 454 24.13 28.86 -0.75
N GLY A 455 23.97 28.08 -1.80
CA GLY A 455 24.86 28.01 -2.96
C GLY A 455 26.24 27.42 -2.66
N THR A 456 26.43 26.74 -1.53
CA THR A 456 27.73 26.20 -1.06
C THR A 456 27.95 24.72 -1.38
N SER A 457 26.97 24.02 -2.01
CA SER A 457 27.10 22.62 -2.37
C SER A 457 27.25 22.42 -3.87
N THR A 458 28.42 21.95 -4.28
CA THR A 458 28.58 21.16 -5.50
C THR A 458 28.11 19.73 -5.17
N LEU A 459 26.97 19.29 -5.66
CA LEU A 459 26.49 17.91 -5.49
C LEU A 459 27.58 16.95 -5.99
N PRO A 460 28.07 16.00 -5.18
CA PRO A 460 28.91 14.93 -5.69
C PRO A 460 28.00 13.99 -6.50
N VAL A 461 28.22 13.97 -7.80
CA VAL A 461 27.78 12.85 -8.65
C VAL A 461 28.37 11.60 -8.03
N GLY A 462 27.51 10.70 -7.51
CA GLY A 462 27.91 9.53 -6.76
C GLY A 462 28.91 8.66 -7.52
N SER A 463 30.15 8.66 -7.08
CA SER A 463 31.13 7.66 -7.45
C SER A 463 30.85 6.39 -6.64
N LEU A 464 30.23 5.42 -7.27
CA LEU A 464 30.33 4.03 -6.84
C LEU A 464 31.75 3.56 -7.15
N ALA A 465 32.63 3.64 -6.16
CA ALA A 465 33.92 2.99 -6.21
C ALA A 465 33.70 1.47 -6.21
N SER A 466 33.78 0.85 -7.37
CA SER A 466 34.04 -0.57 -7.49
C SER A 466 35.54 -0.78 -7.30
N ASN A 467 35.92 -1.37 -6.19
CA ASN A 467 37.25 -1.94 -6.00
C ASN A 467 37.36 -3.19 -6.88
N ASN A 468 38.06 -3.08 -8.02
CA ASN A 468 38.84 -4.16 -8.62
C ASN A 468 39.82 -3.59 -9.64
N GLY A 469 41.10 -3.86 -9.42
CA GLY A 469 42.21 -3.36 -10.20
C GLY A 469 42.24 -3.95 -11.62
N GLY A 470 42.72 -3.11 -12.54
CA GLY A 470 43.00 -3.48 -13.91
C GLY A 470 43.23 -2.24 -14.77
N ALA A 471 44.47 -1.81 -14.86
CA ALA A 471 44.91 -0.72 -15.72
C ALA A 471 44.85 -1.09 -17.21
N VAL A 472 44.31 -0.25 -18.09
CA VAL A 472 44.70 -0.10 -19.51
C VAL A 472 44.35 1.33 -19.99
N PRO A 473 45.14 1.91 -20.96
CA PRO A 473 45.43 3.35 -21.02
C PRO A 473 44.55 4.18 -21.97
N ALA A 474 44.73 5.49 -21.81
CA ALA A 474 44.12 6.57 -22.58
C ALA A 474 44.41 6.52 -24.10
N THR A 475 43.48 6.98 -24.89
CA THR A 475 43.52 8.06 -25.89
C THR A 475 42.40 7.92 -26.90
N ALA A 476 41.51 8.89 -27.01
CA ALA A 476 40.96 9.36 -28.27
C ALA A 476 40.39 10.77 -28.11
N LYS A 477 41.03 11.72 -28.77
CA LYS A 477 40.52 13.05 -29.08
C LYS A 477 39.28 12.94 -29.98
N PHE A 478 38.27 13.75 -29.71
CA PHE A 478 37.29 14.11 -30.73
C PHE A 478 37.44 15.56 -31.10
N ASP A 479 37.78 15.74 -32.37
CA ASP A 479 37.82 17.01 -33.05
C ASP A 479 36.41 17.43 -33.50
N SER A 480 36.17 18.72 -33.41
CA SER A 480 35.01 19.42 -33.95
C SER A 480 35.12 19.54 -35.48
N ALA A 481 34.01 19.29 -36.18
CA ALA A 481 33.53 20.08 -37.33
C ALA A 481 32.52 19.30 -38.23
N LYS A 482 31.39 19.74 -38.33
CA LYS A 482 30.41 20.17 -39.36
C LYS A 482 28.98 19.80 -38.99
#